data_106fbc0ed941e722b586647f3a018991
#
_entry.id   106fbc0ed941e722b586647f3a018991
#
_cell.length_a   1.000
_cell.length_b   1.000
_cell.length_c   1.000
_cell.angle_alpha   90.00
_cell.angle_beta   90.00
_cell.angle_gamma   90.00
#
_symmetry.space_group_name_H-M   'P 1'
#
loop_
_entity.id
_entity.type
_entity.pdbx_description
1 polymer ?
#
loop_
_entity_poly.entity_id
_entity_poly.type
_entity_poly.pdbx_seq_one_letter_code
_entity_poly.pdbx_strand_id
1 'polypeptide(L)'
;MNSPLLNKSLDFATKIVLFYEEFSKTRKDTIIAKQLLRSATSIGANINEAVYGNSKADFISKLHISLKETGESIYWLTLLKRTRLMDYNFDDLISLVEEIKKMLISSINTAKENK
;
A
#
# COMPACT_ATOMS: atom_id res chain seq x y z
N MET A 1 -2.86 -18.29 7.84
CA MET A 1 -4.12 -17.56 8.06
C MET A 1 -4.56 -16.91 6.76
N ASN A 2 -5.81 -17.12 6.38
CA ASN A 2 -6.37 -16.48 5.19
C ASN A 2 -6.87 -15.08 5.55
N SER A 3 -6.19 -14.07 5.03
CA SER A 3 -6.54 -12.65 5.25
C SER A 3 -6.73 -11.97 3.89
N PRO A 4 -7.98 -11.61 3.55
CA PRO A 4 -8.22 -10.87 2.30
C PRO A 4 -7.43 -9.56 2.24
N LEU A 5 -7.31 -8.87 3.37
CA LEU A 5 -6.55 -7.62 3.45
C LEU A 5 -5.06 -7.85 3.15
N LEU A 6 -4.45 -8.87 3.78
CA LEU A 6 -3.05 -9.19 3.56
C LEU A 6 -2.81 -9.62 2.10
N ASN A 7 -3.68 -10.49 1.58
CA ASN A 7 -3.57 -10.96 0.19
C ASN A 7 -3.66 -9.81 -0.81
N LYS A 8 -4.59 -8.89 -0.61
CA LYS A 8 -4.77 -7.74 -1.49
C LYS A 8 -3.59 -6.77 -1.41
N SER A 9 -3.05 -6.57 -0.22
CA SER A 9 -1.86 -5.74 -0.05
C SER A 9 -0.62 -6.36 -0.70
N LEU A 10 -0.51 -7.68 -0.67
CA LEU A 10 0.57 -8.39 -1.35
C LEU A 10 0.43 -8.27 -2.87
N ASP A 11 -0.80 -8.39 -3.40
CA ASP A 11 -1.05 -8.17 -4.83
C ASP A 11 -0.64 -6.76 -5.25
N PHE A 12 -1.00 -5.76 -4.47
CA PHE A 12 -0.63 -4.38 -4.75
C PHE A 12 0.88 -4.20 -4.73
N ALA A 13 1.55 -4.70 -3.70
CA ALA A 13 3.01 -4.62 -3.59
C ALA A 13 3.70 -5.29 -4.78
N THR A 14 3.21 -6.46 -5.19
CA THR A 14 3.74 -7.19 -6.35
C THR A 14 3.66 -6.33 -7.63
N LYS A 15 2.50 -5.72 -7.86
CA LYS A 15 2.31 -4.85 -9.03
C LYS A 15 3.23 -3.64 -8.99
N ILE A 16 3.45 -3.07 -7.81
CA ILE A 16 4.34 -1.92 -7.67
C ILE A 16 5.80 -2.30 -7.90
N VAL A 17 6.24 -3.46 -7.39
CA VAL A 17 7.60 -3.95 -7.63
C VAL A 17 7.84 -4.13 -9.13
N LEU A 18 6.88 -4.74 -9.84
CA LEU A 18 6.98 -4.94 -11.28
C LEU A 18 6.95 -3.61 -12.04
N PHE A 19 6.11 -2.68 -11.62
CA PHE A 19 6.08 -1.33 -12.17
C PHE A 19 7.43 -0.63 -12.00
N TYR A 20 7.99 -0.70 -10.80
CA TYR A 20 9.27 -0.06 -10.48
C TYR A 20 10.39 -0.61 -11.35
N GLU A 21 10.43 -1.92 -11.53
CA GLU A 21 11.44 -2.57 -12.38
C GLU A 21 11.33 -2.06 -13.81
N GLU A 22 10.13 -2.02 -14.37
CA GLU A 22 9.90 -1.53 -15.73
C GLU A 22 10.26 -0.04 -15.86
N PHE A 23 9.83 0.77 -14.89
CA PHE A 23 10.13 2.21 -14.86
C PHE A 23 11.64 2.46 -14.83
N SER A 24 12.38 1.69 -14.04
CA SER A 24 13.83 1.84 -13.85
C SER A 24 14.63 1.51 -15.11
N LYS A 25 14.09 0.68 -16.00
CA LYS A 25 14.75 0.35 -17.27
C LYS A 25 14.79 1.53 -18.24
N THR A 26 13.78 2.41 -18.15
CA THR A 26 13.60 3.50 -19.11
C THR A 26 13.99 4.87 -18.56
N ARG A 27 14.21 4.98 -17.25
CA ARG A 27 14.48 6.26 -16.59
C ARG A 27 15.63 6.17 -15.60
N LYS A 28 16.49 7.21 -15.64
CA LYS A 28 17.62 7.31 -14.71
C LYS A 28 17.18 7.89 -13.38
N ASP A 29 16.25 8.86 -13.38
CA ASP A 29 15.74 9.47 -12.17
C ASP A 29 14.53 8.67 -11.70
N THR A 30 14.70 7.98 -10.56
CA THR A 30 13.68 7.10 -10.01
C THR A 30 13.28 7.51 -8.58
N ILE A 31 13.55 8.76 -8.19
CA ILE A 31 13.29 9.24 -6.82
C ILE A 31 11.84 9.01 -6.41
N ILE A 32 10.88 9.46 -7.25
CA ILE A 32 9.45 9.33 -6.94
C ILE A 32 9.02 7.85 -6.95
N ALA A 33 9.48 7.09 -7.94
CA ALA A 33 9.17 5.67 -8.04
C ALA A 33 9.71 4.88 -6.84
N LYS A 34 10.88 5.27 -6.30
CA LYS A 34 11.43 4.65 -5.09
C LYS A 34 10.58 4.95 -3.85
N GLN A 35 10.07 6.17 -3.73
CA GLN A 35 9.16 6.53 -2.63
C GLN A 35 7.88 5.71 -2.71
N LEU A 36 7.33 5.53 -3.91
CA LEU A 36 6.17 4.66 -4.10
C LEU A 36 6.48 3.22 -3.71
N LEU A 37 7.62 2.69 -4.17
CA LEU A 37 8.04 1.32 -3.84
C LEU A 37 8.10 1.13 -2.32
N ARG A 38 8.72 2.07 -1.60
CA ARG A 38 8.86 2.03 -0.15
C ARG A 38 7.49 2.04 0.54
N SER A 39 6.62 3.00 0.20
CA SER A 39 5.31 3.12 0.85
C SER A 39 4.40 1.93 0.51
N ALA A 40 4.39 1.51 -0.74
CA ALA A 40 3.53 0.41 -1.19
C ALA A 40 3.90 -0.92 -0.55
N THR A 41 5.19 -1.22 -0.41
CA THR A 41 5.64 -2.45 0.25
C THR A 41 5.44 -2.41 1.76
N SER A 42 5.45 -1.21 2.35
CA SER A 42 5.21 -1.01 3.78
C SER A 42 3.77 -1.29 4.18
N ILE A 43 2.81 -1.13 3.27
CA ILE A 43 1.39 -1.44 3.56
C ILE A 43 1.25 -2.89 4.02
N GLY A 44 1.65 -3.83 3.17
CA GLY A 44 1.53 -5.25 3.46
C GLY A 44 2.45 -5.71 4.59
N ALA A 45 3.66 -5.14 4.68
CA ALA A 45 4.60 -5.47 5.75
C ALA A 45 3.98 -5.17 7.13
N ASN A 46 3.31 -4.03 7.29
CA ASN A 46 2.68 -3.66 8.55
C ASN A 46 1.41 -4.47 8.82
N ILE A 47 0.64 -4.81 7.78
CA ILE A 47 -0.51 -5.72 7.93
C ILE A 47 -0.03 -7.09 8.41
N ASN A 48 1.05 -7.60 7.82
CA ASN A 48 1.63 -8.87 8.22
C ASN A 48 2.06 -8.85 9.68
N GLU A 49 2.72 -7.79 10.13
CA GLU A 49 3.10 -7.62 11.53
C GLU A 49 1.88 -7.53 12.44
N ALA A 50 0.80 -6.88 12.00
CA ALA A 50 -0.45 -6.78 12.75
C ALA A 50 -1.07 -8.15 12.98
N VAL A 51 -1.12 -8.99 11.94
CA VAL A 51 -1.70 -10.34 12.00
C VAL A 51 -0.96 -11.22 13.01
N TYR A 52 0.35 -11.05 13.11
CA TYR A 52 1.20 -11.83 14.02
C TYR A 52 1.56 -11.07 15.29
N GLY A 53 0.86 -9.96 15.56
CA GLY A 53 1.10 -9.14 16.74
C GLY A 53 0.64 -9.80 18.04
N ASN A 54 1.14 -9.30 19.16
CA ASN A 54 0.92 -9.91 20.46
C ASN A 54 -0.29 -9.35 21.22
N SER A 55 -0.86 -8.25 20.76
CA SER A 55 -1.97 -7.60 21.47
C SER A 55 -2.89 -6.88 20.50
N LYS A 56 -4.09 -6.57 20.95
CA LYS A 56 -5.06 -5.77 20.22
C LYS A 56 -4.52 -4.36 19.95
N ALA A 57 -3.87 -3.76 20.95
CA ALA A 57 -3.27 -2.43 20.80
C ALA A 57 -2.18 -2.43 19.72
N ASP A 58 -1.35 -3.46 19.68
CA ASP A 58 -0.33 -3.60 18.66
C ASP A 58 -0.96 -3.80 17.28
N PHE A 59 -1.99 -4.64 17.19
CA PHE A 59 -2.75 -4.86 15.95
C PHE A 59 -3.25 -3.53 15.38
N ILE A 60 -3.96 -2.75 16.19
CA ILE A 60 -4.51 -1.46 15.78
C ILE A 60 -3.40 -0.49 15.38
N SER A 61 -2.32 -0.43 16.15
CA SER A 61 -1.17 0.44 15.88
C SER A 61 -0.54 0.13 14.52
N LYS A 62 -0.34 -1.15 14.22
CA LYS A 62 0.25 -1.57 12.94
C LYS A 62 -0.68 -1.28 11.77
N LEU A 63 -1.98 -1.46 11.93
CA LEU A 63 -2.94 -1.11 10.89
C LEU A 63 -2.98 0.40 10.63
N HIS A 64 -2.81 1.24 11.66
CA HIS A 64 -2.72 2.69 11.47
C HIS A 64 -1.48 3.08 10.67
N ILE A 65 -0.35 2.44 10.90
CA ILE A 65 0.86 2.66 10.11
C ILE A 65 0.60 2.29 8.66
N SER A 66 -0.01 1.13 8.43
CA SER A 66 -0.36 0.68 7.09
C SER A 66 -1.31 1.65 6.39
N LEU A 67 -2.30 2.19 7.11
CA LEU A 67 -3.25 3.18 6.58
C LEU A 67 -2.52 4.45 6.14
N LYS A 68 -1.58 4.93 6.93
CA LYS A 68 -0.74 6.08 6.56
C LYS A 68 0.02 5.81 5.25
N GLU A 69 0.56 4.61 5.10
CA GLU A 69 1.31 4.23 3.92
C GLU A 69 0.41 4.13 2.67
N THR A 70 -0.88 3.77 2.82
CA THR A 70 -1.81 3.80 1.69
C THR A 70 -2.00 5.24 1.20
N GLY A 71 -2.14 6.19 2.10
CA GLY A 71 -2.27 7.61 1.75
C GLY A 71 -1.04 8.11 1.00
N GLU A 72 0.14 7.74 1.47
CA GLU A 72 1.40 8.10 0.83
C GLU A 72 1.52 7.48 -0.56
N SER A 73 1.14 6.21 -0.71
CA SER A 73 1.16 5.52 -2.00
C SER A 73 0.21 6.17 -3.02
N ILE A 74 -0.98 6.57 -2.59
CA ILE A 74 -1.94 7.28 -3.43
C ILE A 74 -1.34 8.60 -3.91
N TYR A 75 -0.65 9.33 -3.02
CA TYR A 75 0.01 10.58 -3.36
C TYR A 75 1.05 10.37 -4.47
N TRP A 76 1.95 9.39 -4.30
CA TRP A 76 2.99 9.12 -5.29
C TRP A 76 2.41 8.66 -6.64
N LEU A 77 1.39 7.80 -6.61
CA LEU A 77 0.72 7.33 -7.83
C LEU A 77 0.05 8.49 -8.56
N THR A 78 -0.62 9.37 -7.84
CA THR A 78 -1.27 10.55 -8.40
C THR A 78 -0.24 11.48 -9.05
N LEU A 79 0.89 11.68 -8.38
CA LEU A 79 1.98 12.50 -8.91
C LEU A 79 2.55 11.91 -10.19
N LEU A 80 2.81 10.61 -10.22
CA LEU A 80 3.32 9.93 -11.42
C LEU A 80 2.33 10.01 -12.57
N LYS A 81 1.03 9.86 -12.28
CA LYS A 81 -0.02 10.00 -13.29
C LYS A 81 -0.02 11.41 -13.89
N ARG A 82 0.07 12.43 -13.06
CA ARG A 82 0.03 13.84 -13.49
C ARG A 82 1.25 14.26 -14.30
N THR A 83 2.43 13.72 -13.99
CA THR A 83 3.67 14.09 -14.67
C THR A 83 3.77 13.50 -16.07
N ARG A 84 3.02 12.45 -16.34
CA ARG A 84 3.03 11.75 -17.64
C ARG A 84 4.42 11.32 -18.09
N LEU A 85 5.29 11.04 -17.14
CA LEU A 85 6.66 10.60 -17.42
C LEU A 85 6.68 9.21 -18.06
N MET A 86 5.62 8.44 -17.87
CA MET A 86 5.47 7.10 -18.41
C MET A 86 4.04 6.87 -18.83
N ASP A 87 3.85 6.24 -19.99
CA ASP A 87 2.52 5.80 -20.43
C ASP A 87 2.16 4.51 -19.70
N TYR A 88 1.36 4.64 -18.65
CA TYR A 88 1.02 3.54 -17.76
C TYR A 88 -0.36 3.75 -17.17
N ASN A 89 -1.09 2.67 -16.95
CA ASN A 89 -2.42 2.74 -16.36
C ASN A 89 -2.33 2.85 -14.84
N PHE A 90 -2.09 4.07 -14.34
CA PHE A 90 -2.02 4.32 -12.90
C PHE A 90 -3.38 4.21 -12.22
N ASP A 91 -4.47 4.37 -12.96
CA ASP A 91 -5.82 4.35 -12.38
C ASP A 91 -6.15 2.99 -11.75
N ASP A 92 -5.71 1.89 -12.35
CA ASP A 92 -5.91 0.56 -11.77
C ASP A 92 -5.19 0.40 -10.44
N LEU A 93 -3.95 0.90 -10.36
CA LEU A 93 -3.18 0.86 -9.12
C LEU A 93 -3.80 1.75 -8.05
N ILE A 94 -4.26 2.94 -8.43
CA ILE A 94 -4.94 3.86 -7.52
C ILE A 94 -6.22 3.22 -6.98
N SER A 95 -7.03 2.61 -7.84
CA SER A 95 -8.26 1.92 -7.44
C SER A 95 -7.97 0.81 -6.43
N LEU A 96 -6.92 0.03 -6.67
CA LEU A 96 -6.55 -1.08 -5.79
C LEU A 96 -6.13 -0.58 -4.41
N VAL A 97 -5.29 0.44 -4.34
CA VAL A 97 -4.84 0.97 -3.04
C VAL A 97 -5.96 1.71 -2.31
N GLU A 98 -6.89 2.35 -3.03
CA GLU A 98 -8.08 2.95 -2.44
C GLU A 98 -8.96 1.87 -1.79
N GLU A 99 -9.10 0.72 -2.43
CA GLU A 99 -9.84 -0.42 -1.87
C GLU A 99 -9.16 -0.93 -0.59
N ILE A 100 -7.83 -1.07 -0.61
CA ILE A 100 -7.06 -1.48 0.58
C ILE A 100 -7.27 -0.47 1.71
N LYS A 101 -7.25 0.81 1.41
CA LYS A 101 -7.50 1.89 2.39
C LYS A 101 -8.85 1.70 3.08
N LYS A 102 -9.89 1.45 2.30
CA LYS A 102 -11.24 1.23 2.85
C LYS A 102 -11.28 0.00 3.76
N MET A 103 -10.63 -1.08 3.35
CA MET A 103 -10.55 -2.30 4.13
C MET A 103 -9.80 -2.09 5.46
N LEU A 104 -8.72 -1.30 5.42
CA LEU A 104 -7.96 -0.94 6.63
C LEU A 104 -8.81 -0.14 7.61
N ILE A 105 -9.52 0.86 7.11
CA ILE A 105 -10.41 1.68 7.94
C ILE A 105 -11.46 0.81 8.60
N SER A 106 -12.09 -0.09 7.84
CA SER A 106 -13.09 -1.02 8.36
C SER A 106 -12.50 -1.94 9.42
N SER A 107 -11.33 -2.50 9.18
CA SER A 107 -10.66 -3.42 10.13
C SER A 107 -10.29 -2.70 11.43
N ILE A 108 -9.78 -1.47 11.33
CA ILE A 108 -9.44 -0.66 12.51
C ILE A 108 -10.69 -0.37 13.33
N ASN A 109 -11.77 0.06 12.69
CA ASN A 109 -13.01 0.38 13.37
C ASN A 109 -13.60 -0.84 14.07
N THR A 110 -13.61 -1.99 13.41
CA THR A 110 -14.06 -3.25 13.99
C THR A 110 -13.23 -3.62 15.21
N ALA A 111 -11.92 -3.50 15.12
CA ALA A 111 -11.02 -3.83 16.23
C ALA A 111 -11.26 -2.90 17.43
N LYS A 112 -11.51 -1.62 17.20
CA LYS A 112 -11.78 -0.64 18.27
C LYS A 112 -13.11 -0.90 18.96
N GLU A 113 -14.10 -1.40 18.26
CA GLU A 113 -15.42 -1.72 18.81
C GLU A 113 -15.43 -2.97 19.67
N ASN A 114 -14.57 -3.94 19.36
CA ASN A 114 -14.44 -5.21 20.08
C ASN A 114 -13.64 -5.00 21.37
N LYS A 115 -14.26 -5.25 22.48
CA LYS A 115 -13.62 -5.12 23.80
C LYS A 115 -13.10 -6.43 24.36
#